data_15c481e40df18c0a0a5d40ad38033e4a
#
_entry.id   15c481e40df18c0a0a5d40ad38033e4a
#
_cell.length_a   1.000
_cell.length_b   1.000
_cell.length_c   1.000
_cell.angle_alpha   90.00
_cell.angle_beta   90.00
_cell.angle_gamma   90.00
#
_symmetry.space_group_name_H-M   'P 1'
#
loop_
_entity.id
_entity.type
_entity.pdbx_description
1 polymer ?
#
loop_
_entity_poly.entity_id
_entity_poly.type
_entity_poly.pdbx_seq_one_letter_code
_entity_poly.pdbx_strand_id
1 'polypeptide(L)'
;FLQMLDCITTFKQQNRKHATRGKPPALSYADKLLLMLMYYREYRSQFHIGITYGIAESSVCEIISEMERILIQDKRFHLPGKKVLRENSFEVVLVDVTESPVERPKKNSGAITQAKRNVTRKKHK
;
A
#
# COMPACT_ATOMS: atom_id res chain seq x y z
N PHE A 1 11.36 8.70 7.93
CA PHE A 1 10.39 8.70 9.01
C PHE A 1 9.89 10.11 9.33
N LEU A 2 10.80 11.06 9.68
CA LEU A 2 10.43 12.43 10.09
C LEU A 2 9.61 13.17 9.03
N GLN A 3 9.97 13.08 7.76
CA GLN A 3 9.22 13.70 6.67
C GLN A 3 7.80 13.12 6.51
N MET A 4 7.65 11.80 6.71
CA MET A 4 6.34 11.16 6.69
C MET A 4 5.49 11.60 7.89
N LEU A 5 6.10 11.68 9.07
CA LEU A 5 5.43 12.12 10.29
C LEU A 5 4.97 13.58 10.17
N ASP A 6 5.81 14.44 9.62
CA ASP A 6 5.48 15.86 9.34
C ASP A 6 4.29 15.96 8.36
N CYS A 7 4.29 15.18 7.28
CA CYS A 7 3.18 15.11 6.35
C CYS A 7 1.86 14.73 7.05
N ILE A 8 1.90 13.69 7.88
CA ILE A 8 0.71 13.19 8.60
C ILE A 8 0.19 14.24 9.58
N THR A 9 1.09 14.85 10.37
CA THR A 9 0.71 15.84 11.37
C THR A 9 0.12 17.09 10.74
N THR A 10 0.73 17.59 9.67
CA THR A 10 0.24 18.74 8.89
C THR A 10 -1.13 18.45 8.28
N PHE A 11 -1.30 17.29 7.65
CA PHE A 11 -2.59 16.88 7.08
C PHE A 11 -3.69 16.81 8.14
N LYS A 12 -3.39 16.23 9.30
CA LYS A 12 -4.35 16.11 10.40
C LYS A 12 -4.70 17.46 11.03
N GLN A 13 -3.76 18.38 11.14
CA GLN A 13 -4.00 19.74 11.60
C GLN A 13 -4.92 20.51 10.65
N GLN A 14 -4.66 20.45 9.35
CA GLN A 14 -5.46 21.13 8.32
C GLN A 14 -6.88 20.60 8.25
N ASN A 15 -7.08 19.29 8.44
CA ASN A 15 -8.38 18.62 8.36
C ASN A 15 -9.12 18.54 9.71
N ARG A 16 -8.62 19.17 10.76
CA ARG A 16 -9.24 19.16 12.08
C ARG A 16 -10.44 20.13 12.11
N LYS A 17 -11.62 19.64 11.75
CA LYS A 17 -12.84 20.47 11.66
C LYS A 17 -13.40 20.89 13.02
N HIS A 18 -13.23 20.11 14.08
CA HIS A 18 -13.69 20.41 15.45
C HIS A 18 -12.84 19.68 16.50
N ALA A 19 -12.79 20.24 17.72
CA ALA A 19 -12.28 19.51 18.86
C ALA A 19 -13.21 18.31 19.13
N THR A 20 -12.74 17.10 18.83
CA THR A 20 -13.49 15.87 19.09
C THR A 20 -13.63 15.66 20.59
N ARG A 21 -14.89 15.72 21.10
CA ARG A 21 -15.21 15.20 22.43
C ARG A 21 -15.07 13.68 22.39
N GLY A 22 -14.33 13.10 23.31
CA GLY A 22 -14.20 11.65 23.40
C GLY A 22 -12.86 11.21 24.01
N LYS A 23 -12.71 9.89 24.15
CA LYS A 23 -11.46 9.29 24.63
C LYS A 23 -10.32 9.61 23.65
N PRO A 24 -9.15 10.05 24.13
CA PRO A 24 -8.00 10.28 23.27
C PRO A 24 -7.61 8.99 22.52
N PRO A 25 -7.06 9.10 21.31
CA PRO A 25 -6.64 7.93 20.53
C PRO A 25 -5.60 7.13 21.31
N ALA A 26 -5.70 5.80 21.28
CA ALA A 26 -4.81 4.90 21.99
C ALA A 26 -3.35 4.99 21.52
N LEU A 27 -3.13 5.39 20.25
CA LEU A 27 -1.81 5.48 19.62
C LEU A 27 -1.55 6.89 19.10
N SER A 28 -0.31 7.36 19.28
CA SER A 28 0.16 8.61 18.67
C SER A 28 0.30 8.48 17.15
N TYR A 29 0.43 9.59 16.42
CA TYR A 29 0.68 9.54 14.98
C TYR A 29 2.02 8.88 14.64
N ALA A 30 3.02 9.03 15.49
CA ALA A 30 4.31 8.36 15.34
C ALA A 30 4.18 6.84 15.47
N ASP A 31 3.42 6.36 16.46
CA ASP A 31 3.17 4.92 16.65
C ASP A 31 2.36 4.33 15.50
N LYS A 32 1.35 5.05 15.02
CA LYS A 32 0.55 4.63 13.85
C LYS A 32 1.41 4.51 12.59
N LEU A 33 2.29 5.48 12.35
CA LEU A 33 3.23 5.42 11.23
C LEU A 33 4.22 4.26 11.38
N LEU A 34 4.77 4.07 12.58
CA LEU A 34 5.68 2.98 12.86
C LEU A 34 5.01 1.62 12.64
N LEU A 35 3.76 1.45 13.11
CA LEU A 35 2.95 0.27 12.90
C LEU A 35 2.80 -0.06 11.41
N MET A 36 2.47 0.92 10.57
CA MET A 36 2.36 0.74 9.12
C MET A 36 3.70 0.33 8.50
N LEU A 37 4.81 0.96 8.90
CA LEU A 37 6.14 0.62 8.39
C LEU A 37 6.59 -0.77 8.80
N MET A 38 6.25 -1.22 10.02
CA MET A 38 6.50 -2.60 10.47
C MET A 38 5.72 -3.61 9.62
N TYR A 39 4.46 -3.31 9.30
CA TYR A 39 3.65 -4.17 8.43
C TYR A 39 4.31 -4.41 7.08
N TYR A 40 4.80 -3.35 6.43
CA TYR A 40 5.46 -3.47 5.12
C TYR A 40 6.85 -4.08 5.18
N ARG A 41 7.63 -3.78 6.20
CA ARG A 41 9.02 -4.26 6.29
C ARG A 41 9.13 -5.70 6.74
N GLU A 42 8.32 -6.11 7.72
CA GLU A 42 8.48 -7.39 8.41
C GLU A 42 7.50 -8.46 7.90
N TYR A 43 6.55 -8.11 7.03
CA TYR A 43 5.50 -9.00 6.54
C TYR A 43 4.70 -9.70 7.64
N ARG A 44 4.62 -9.08 8.83
CA ARG A 44 3.85 -9.60 9.96
C ARG A 44 2.35 -9.51 9.65
N SER A 45 1.58 -10.51 10.12
CA SER A 45 0.12 -10.41 10.02
C SER A 45 -0.41 -9.26 10.90
N GLN A 46 -1.51 -8.66 10.48
CA GLN A 46 -2.18 -7.58 11.23
C GLN A 46 -2.55 -8.02 12.65
N PHE A 47 -2.88 -9.31 12.82
CA PHE A 47 -3.14 -9.91 14.13
C PHE A 47 -1.92 -9.81 15.07
N HIS A 48 -0.72 -10.20 14.62
CA HIS A 48 0.49 -10.12 15.44
C HIS A 48 0.88 -8.68 15.77
N ILE A 49 0.68 -7.76 14.83
CA ILE A 49 0.88 -6.32 15.08
C ILE A 49 -0.12 -5.82 16.12
N GLY A 50 -1.38 -6.23 16.01
CA GLY A 50 -2.42 -5.91 16.99
C GLY A 50 -2.03 -6.33 18.42
N ILE A 51 -1.51 -7.53 18.59
CA ILE A 51 -1.01 -8.01 19.90
C ILE A 51 0.14 -7.13 20.39
N THR A 52 1.08 -6.75 19.53
CA THR A 52 2.24 -5.93 19.89
C THR A 52 1.83 -4.55 20.42
N TYR A 53 0.82 -3.94 19.82
CA TYR A 53 0.33 -2.60 20.19
C TYR A 53 -0.88 -2.61 21.14
N GLY A 54 -1.39 -3.78 21.51
CA GLY A 54 -2.57 -3.92 22.38
C GLY A 54 -3.86 -3.41 21.77
N ILE A 55 -4.03 -3.54 20.44
CA ILE A 55 -5.21 -3.11 19.69
C ILE A 55 -5.80 -4.26 18.85
N ALA A 56 -7.06 -4.13 18.47
CA ALA A 56 -7.73 -5.12 17.64
C ALA A 56 -7.16 -5.13 16.19
N GLU A 57 -7.18 -6.29 15.54
CA GLU A 57 -6.73 -6.47 14.16
C GLU A 57 -7.45 -5.51 13.18
N SER A 58 -8.77 -5.32 13.36
CA SER A 58 -9.54 -4.36 12.56
C SER A 58 -9.00 -2.93 12.67
N SER A 59 -8.60 -2.52 13.88
CA SER A 59 -7.99 -1.21 14.10
C SER A 59 -6.62 -1.10 13.44
N VAL A 60 -5.84 -2.17 13.38
CA VAL A 60 -4.56 -2.21 12.63
C VAL A 60 -4.82 -1.96 11.16
N CYS A 61 -5.80 -2.66 10.56
CA CYS A 61 -6.19 -2.48 9.16
C CYS A 61 -6.61 -1.03 8.86
N GLU A 62 -7.44 -0.44 9.70
CA GLU A 62 -7.88 0.94 9.57
C GLU A 62 -6.71 1.94 9.66
N ILE A 63 -5.79 1.74 10.60
CA ILE A 63 -4.61 2.59 10.78
C ILE A 63 -3.72 2.52 9.55
N ILE A 64 -3.43 1.33 9.03
CA ILE A 64 -2.61 1.16 7.82
C ILE A 64 -3.25 1.93 6.66
N SER A 65 -4.54 1.67 6.38
CA SER A 65 -5.27 2.32 5.29
C SER A 65 -5.36 3.84 5.46
N GLU A 66 -5.49 4.33 6.69
CA GLU A 66 -5.50 5.76 6.99
C GLU A 66 -4.14 6.41 6.69
N MET A 67 -3.03 5.81 7.13
CA MET A 67 -1.68 6.33 6.92
C MET A 67 -1.31 6.31 5.44
N GLU A 68 -1.60 5.23 4.72
CA GLU A 68 -1.41 5.14 3.26
C GLU A 68 -2.14 6.26 2.52
N ARG A 69 -3.43 6.43 2.81
CA ARG A 69 -4.24 7.45 2.15
C ARG A 69 -3.71 8.86 2.36
N ILE A 70 -3.15 9.16 3.54
CA ILE A 70 -2.55 10.46 3.82
C ILE A 70 -1.25 10.64 3.03
N LEU A 71 -0.38 9.64 3.04
CA LEU A 71 0.92 9.71 2.37
C LEU A 71 0.80 9.77 0.85
N ILE A 72 -0.15 9.03 0.26
CA ILE A 72 -0.41 9.07 -1.19
C ILE A 72 -0.86 10.47 -1.68
N GLN A 73 -1.44 11.29 -0.82
CA GLN A 73 -1.83 12.65 -1.22
C GLN A 73 -0.64 13.61 -1.34
N ASP A 74 0.48 13.30 -0.71
CA ASP A 74 1.68 14.14 -0.79
C ASP A 74 2.57 13.71 -1.97
N LYS A 75 2.83 14.64 -2.88
CA LYS A 75 3.65 14.40 -4.08
C LYS A 75 5.07 13.91 -3.78
N ARG A 76 5.59 14.19 -2.58
CA ARG A 76 6.92 13.73 -2.15
C ARG A 76 7.04 12.20 -2.06
N PHE A 77 5.91 11.49 -1.88
CA PHE A 77 5.86 10.03 -1.74
C PHE A 77 5.30 9.34 -2.99
N HIS A 78 5.06 10.09 -4.06
CA HIS A 78 4.67 9.50 -5.33
C HIS A 78 5.88 8.95 -6.07
N LEU A 79 5.71 7.78 -6.67
CA LEU A 79 6.70 7.28 -7.62
C LEU A 79 6.75 8.19 -8.85
N PRO A 80 7.94 8.47 -9.39
CA PRO A 80 8.07 9.23 -10.62
C PRO A 80 7.32 8.51 -11.75
N GLY A 81 6.49 9.26 -12.47
CA GLY A 81 5.74 8.73 -13.60
C GLY A 81 6.66 8.34 -14.77
N LYS A 82 6.14 7.55 -15.71
CA LYS A 82 6.87 7.11 -16.93
C LYS A 82 7.54 8.24 -17.73
N LYS A 83 6.98 9.45 -17.64
CA LYS A 83 7.53 10.62 -18.32
C LYS A 83 8.89 11.02 -17.75
N VAL A 84 9.01 11.05 -16.41
CA VAL A 84 10.27 11.36 -15.71
C VAL A 84 11.35 10.33 -16.02
N LEU A 85 10.96 9.04 -16.16
CA LEU A 85 11.88 7.97 -16.56
C LEU A 85 12.44 8.14 -17.98
N ARG A 86 11.70 8.82 -18.86
CA ARG A 86 12.16 9.11 -20.25
C ARG A 86 13.02 10.37 -20.35
N GLU A 87 12.76 11.35 -19.48
CA GLU A 87 13.45 12.66 -19.50
C GLU A 87 14.79 12.63 -18.77
N ASN A 88 14.97 11.72 -17.81
CA ASN A 88 16.23 11.55 -17.08
C ASN A 88 17.00 10.35 -17.62
N SER A 89 18.28 10.54 -17.93
CA SER A 89 19.19 9.44 -18.26
C SER A 89 19.53 8.66 -16.99
N PHE A 90 18.80 7.58 -16.73
CA PHE A 90 19.16 6.66 -15.65
C PHE A 90 20.22 5.67 -16.16
N GLU A 91 21.28 5.52 -15.40
CA GLU A 91 22.35 4.57 -15.72
C GLU A 91 21.90 3.12 -15.54
N VAL A 92 21.05 2.88 -14.54
CA VAL A 92 20.49 1.55 -14.24
C VAL A 92 19.06 1.68 -13.74
N VAL A 93 18.13 0.91 -14.33
CA VAL A 93 16.76 0.74 -13.84
C VAL A 93 16.59 -0.69 -13.38
N LEU A 94 16.37 -0.90 -12.07
CA LEU A 94 16.06 -2.20 -11.51
C LEU A 94 14.54 -2.41 -11.54
N VAL A 95 14.09 -3.46 -12.21
CA VAL A 95 12.68 -3.85 -12.24
C VAL A 95 12.55 -5.21 -11.55
N ASP A 96 11.83 -5.25 -10.44
CA ASP A 96 11.44 -6.49 -9.77
C ASP A 96 10.08 -6.94 -10.29
N VAL A 97 10.01 -8.17 -10.79
CA VAL A 97 8.78 -8.78 -11.32
C VAL A 97 8.44 -9.97 -10.45
N THR A 98 7.34 -9.88 -9.72
CA THR A 98 6.82 -10.98 -8.93
C THR A 98 5.71 -11.70 -9.71
N GLU A 99 5.88 -12.99 -9.99
CA GLU A 99 4.82 -13.84 -10.54
C GLU A 99 3.93 -14.34 -9.39
N SER A 100 2.66 -13.95 -9.41
CA SER A 100 1.66 -14.52 -8.51
C SER A 100 0.97 -15.71 -9.21
N PRO A 101 1.12 -16.94 -8.71
CA PRO A 101 0.40 -18.08 -9.27
C PRO A 101 -1.11 -17.90 -9.07
N VAL A 102 -1.87 -17.85 -10.16
CA VAL A 102 -3.34 -17.80 -10.12
C VAL A 102 -3.86 -19.22 -10.03
N GLU A 103 -4.57 -19.55 -8.95
CA GLU A 103 -5.29 -20.81 -8.85
C GLU A 103 -6.32 -20.93 -9.97
N ARG A 104 -6.31 -22.06 -10.68
CA ARG A 104 -7.30 -22.33 -11.72
C ARG A 104 -8.67 -22.53 -11.07
N PRO A 105 -9.69 -21.75 -11.44
CA PRO A 105 -11.04 -21.97 -10.93
C PRO A 105 -11.52 -23.37 -11.33
N LYS A 106 -11.93 -24.17 -10.36
CA LYS A 106 -12.35 -25.58 -10.55
C LYS A 106 -13.53 -25.76 -11.51
N LYS A 107 -14.31 -24.72 -11.79
CA LYS A 107 -15.55 -24.79 -12.61
C LYS A 107 -15.44 -24.23 -14.04
N ASN A 108 -14.35 -23.59 -14.47
CA ASN A 108 -14.26 -22.98 -15.81
C ASN A 108 -12.86 -23.12 -16.45
N SER A 109 -12.23 -24.28 -16.29
CA SER A 109 -10.94 -24.58 -16.92
C SER A 109 -10.94 -24.45 -18.45
N GLY A 110 -12.10 -24.62 -19.09
CA GLY A 110 -12.25 -24.47 -20.55
C GLY A 110 -12.05 -23.05 -21.08
N ALA A 111 -12.48 -22.02 -20.33
CA ALA A 111 -12.38 -20.63 -20.76
C ALA A 111 -10.94 -20.11 -20.81
N ILE A 112 -10.11 -20.51 -19.83
CA ILE A 112 -8.69 -20.12 -19.76
C ILE A 112 -7.89 -20.78 -20.88
N THR A 113 -8.21 -22.02 -21.22
CA THR A 113 -7.55 -22.77 -22.30
C THR A 113 -7.92 -22.18 -23.67
N GLN A 114 -9.16 -21.68 -23.87
CA GLN A 114 -9.57 -20.99 -25.08
C GLN A 114 -8.87 -19.63 -25.24
N ALA A 115 -8.69 -18.85 -24.17
CA ALA A 115 -7.98 -17.59 -24.20
C ALA A 115 -6.52 -17.78 -24.65
N LYS A 116 -5.82 -18.80 -24.14
CA LYS A 116 -4.46 -19.15 -24.58
C LYS A 116 -4.38 -19.53 -26.06
N ARG A 117 -5.35 -20.32 -26.57
CA ARG A 117 -5.41 -20.70 -28.00
C ARG A 117 -5.64 -19.50 -28.92
N ASN A 118 -6.44 -18.53 -28.51
CA ASN A 118 -6.70 -17.33 -29.28
C ASN A 118 -5.51 -16.37 -29.34
N VAL A 119 -4.69 -16.29 -28.27
CA VAL A 119 -3.46 -15.51 -28.26
C VAL A 119 -2.40 -16.12 -29.20
N THR A 120 -2.29 -17.44 -29.23
CA THR A 120 -1.32 -18.13 -30.12
C THR A 120 -1.70 -18.00 -31.59
N ARG A 121 -3.01 -18.01 -31.93
CA ARG A 121 -3.48 -17.82 -33.31
C ARG A 121 -3.25 -16.41 -33.86
N LYS A 122 -3.22 -15.38 -33.02
CA LYS A 122 -2.96 -14.00 -33.45
C LYS A 122 -1.47 -13.69 -33.73
N LYS A 123 -0.55 -14.58 -33.34
CA LYS A 123 0.90 -14.41 -33.58
C LYS A 123 1.40 -14.99 -34.92
N HIS A 124 0.54 -15.69 -35.68
CA HIS A 124 0.87 -16.34 -36.94
C HIS A 124 0.07 -15.81 -38.14
N LYS A 125 -0.34 -14.51 -38.12
CA LYS A 125 -0.88 -13.83 -39.30
C LYS A 125 -0.08 -12.60 -39.62
#